data_dcf7f2fe2733fbbf7ba7dc024e9d5da6
#
_entry.id   dcf7f2fe2733fbbf7ba7dc024e9d5da6
#
_cell.length_a   1.000
_cell.length_b   1.000
_cell.length_c   1.000
_cell.angle_alpha   90.00
_cell.angle_beta   90.00
_cell.angle_gamma   90.00
#
_symmetry.space_group_name_H-M   'P 1'
#
loop_
_entity.id
_entity.type
_entity.pdbx_description
1 polymer ?
#
loop_
_entity_poly.entity_id
_entity_poly.type
_entity_poly.pdbx_seq_one_letter_code
_entity_poly.pdbx_strand_id
1 'polypeptide(L)'
;LSVYLRGKGFSDQVIFQASLSLKKKSGSGYIDRFRKRLMFPIYDQQGQPVAFTSRTLAGIVYQEEEMGGKYVNSPQTSVYDKSKILYGWHLSREEIRRQKYLIIVEGNMDVIAVHQAGSINTVAVSGTALTDDHIHLIKRYTDNVILAFDGDAAGSRAAFRGITAGWKNELNLKILLL
;
A
#
# COMPACT_ATOMS: atom_id res chain seq x y z
N LEU A 1 16.20 -9.76 -10.76
CA LEU A 1 15.66 -8.47 -11.21
C LEU A 1 16.78 -7.50 -11.60
N SER A 2 17.75 -7.23 -10.74
CA SER A 2 18.85 -6.29 -11.04
C SER A 2 19.64 -6.67 -12.28
N VAL A 3 19.91 -7.96 -12.52
CA VAL A 3 20.58 -8.44 -13.75
C VAL A 3 19.79 -8.06 -15.00
N TYR A 4 18.48 -8.30 -14.97
CA TYR A 4 17.58 -7.95 -16.07
C TYR A 4 17.56 -6.42 -16.34
N LEU A 5 17.45 -5.62 -15.28
CA LEU A 5 17.39 -4.16 -15.40
C LEU A 5 18.71 -3.57 -15.90
N ARG A 6 19.86 -4.10 -15.47
CA ARG A 6 21.16 -3.73 -16.05
C ARG A 6 21.23 -4.04 -17.55
N GLY A 7 20.71 -5.20 -17.97
CA GLY A 7 20.60 -5.53 -19.39
C GLY A 7 19.68 -4.60 -20.19
N LYS A 8 18.80 -3.84 -19.52
CA LYS A 8 17.99 -2.77 -20.10
C LYS A 8 18.63 -1.37 -19.99
N GLY A 9 19.89 -1.28 -19.53
CA GLY A 9 20.65 -0.02 -19.45
C GLY A 9 20.51 0.76 -18.14
N PHE A 10 19.80 0.24 -17.13
CA PHE A 10 19.67 0.90 -15.83
C PHE A 10 20.92 0.67 -14.97
N SER A 11 21.48 1.73 -14.40
CA SER A 11 22.60 1.61 -13.46
C SER A 11 22.17 1.03 -12.11
N ASP A 12 23.10 0.43 -11.37
CA ASP A 12 22.83 -0.08 -10.02
C ASP A 12 22.34 1.02 -9.08
N GLN A 13 22.80 2.24 -9.25
CA GLN A 13 22.36 3.39 -8.46
C GLN A 13 20.88 3.71 -8.72
N VAL A 14 20.44 3.72 -9.97
CA VAL A 14 19.03 3.96 -10.33
C VAL A 14 18.15 2.84 -9.79
N ILE A 15 18.57 1.58 -9.91
CA ILE A 15 17.84 0.42 -9.37
C ILE A 15 17.72 0.51 -7.83
N PHE A 16 18.76 0.98 -7.15
CA PHE A 16 18.74 1.21 -5.70
C PHE A 16 17.83 2.38 -5.31
N GLN A 17 17.89 3.50 -6.02
CA GLN A 17 17.04 4.68 -5.81
C GLN A 17 15.56 4.35 -6.03
N ALA A 18 15.25 3.50 -7.02
CA ALA A 18 13.91 2.94 -7.24
C ALA A 18 13.49 1.93 -6.15
N SER A 19 14.37 1.71 -5.14
CA SER A 19 14.14 0.78 -4.03
C SER A 19 13.91 -0.68 -4.44
N LEU A 20 14.41 -1.07 -5.61
CA LEU A 20 14.34 -2.44 -6.12
C LEU A 20 15.53 -3.30 -5.69
N SER A 21 16.60 -2.67 -5.19
CA SER A 21 17.76 -3.35 -4.61
C SER A 21 18.14 -2.80 -3.24
N LEU A 22 18.99 -3.54 -2.54
CA LEU A 22 19.56 -3.19 -1.23
C LEU A 22 21.09 -3.25 -1.34
N LYS A 23 21.79 -2.41 -0.58
CA LYS A 23 23.22 -2.59 -0.38
C LYS A 23 23.47 -3.89 0.37
N LYS A 24 24.49 -4.65 -0.03
CA LYS A 24 24.93 -5.84 0.71
C LYS A 24 25.38 -5.44 2.12
N LYS A 25 25.08 -6.27 3.12
CA LYS A 25 25.55 -6.07 4.50
C LYS A 25 27.07 -6.28 4.63
N SER A 26 27.65 -7.18 3.83
CA SER A 26 29.08 -7.47 3.77
C SER A 26 29.58 -7.33 2.33
N GLY A 27 30.75 -6.71 2.16
CA GLY A 27 31.34 -6.46 0.84
C GLY A 27 30.68 -5.31 0.08
N SER A 28 31.06 -5.17 -1.19
CA SER A 28 30.52 -4.15 -2.10
C SER A 28 29.36 -4.68 -2.96
N GLY A 29 28.51 -3.77 -3.46
CA GLY A 29 27.46 -4.07 -4.43
C GLY A 29 26.06 -4.17 -3.85
N TYR A 30 25.13 -4.69 -4.66
CA TYR A 30 23.70 -4.70 -4.40
C TYR A 30 23.10 -6.10 -4.52
N ILE A 31 21.99 -6.32 -3.85
CA ILE A 31 21.14 -7.50 -3.96
C ILE A 31 19.70 -7.07 -4.21
N ASP A 32 18.91 -7.89 -4.89
CA ASP A 32 17.48 -7.63 -5.09
C ASP A 32 16.75 -7.50 -3.74
N ARG A 33 15.93 -6.46 -3.58
CA ARG A 33 15.11 -6.25 -2.37
C ARG A 33 14.04 -7.33 -2.22
N PHE A 34 13.37 -7.65 -3.31
CA PHE A 34 12.27 -8.60 -3.32
C PHE A 34 12.75 -9.92 -3.92
N ARG A 35 12.89 -10.94 -3.08
CA ARG A 35 13.39 -12.25 -3.48
C ARG A 35 12.40 -13.33 -3.10
N LYS A 36 11.99 -14.16 -4.09
CA LYS A 36 11.09 -15.29 -3.88
C LYS A 36 9.79 -14.90 -3.13
N ARG A 37 9.14 -13.82 -3.54
CA ARG A 37 7.94 -13.26 -2.93
C ARG A 37 6.84 -13.05 -3.97
N LEU A 38 5.60 -13.16 -3.54
CA LEU A 38 4.47 -12.65 -4.29
C LEU A 38 4.49 -11.13 -4.24
N MET A 39 4.45 -10.50 -5.42
CA MET A 39 4.58 -9.05 -5.57
C MET A 39 3.23 -8.41 -5.84
N PHE A 40 2.96 -7.31 -5.16
CA PHE A 40 1.78 -6.47 -5.37
C PHE A 40 2.26 -5.06 -5.74
N PRO A 41 2.06 -4.62 -6.99
CA PRO A 41 2.42 -3.28 -7.40
C PRO A 41 1.51 -2.25 -6.73
N ILE A 42 2.09 -1.13 -6.35
CA ILE A 42 1.40 0.05 -5.82
C ILE A 42 1.41 1.10 -6.92
N TYR A 43 0.23 1.61 -7.23
CA TYR A 43 0.01 2.58 -8.30
C TYR A 43 -0.30 3.95 -7.73
N ASP A 44 0.13 4.98 -8.45
CA ASP A 44 -0.30 6.35 -8.19
C ASP A 44 -1.74 6.63 -8.67
N GLN A 45 -2.18 7.89 -8.57
CA GLN A 45 -3.51 8.30 -8.98
C GLN A 45 -3.73 8.19 -10.51
N GLN A 46 -2.65 8.20 -11.30
CA GLN A 46 -2.65 8.06 -12.76
C GLN A 46 -2.61 6.60 -13.22
N GLY A 47 -2.41 5.66 -12.30
CA GLY A 47 -2.27 4.24 -12.61
C GLY A 47 -0.85 3.84 -13.03
N GLN A 48 0.17 4.66 -12.70
CA GLN A 48 1.57 4.31 -12.92
C GLN A 48 2.11 3.52 -11.71
N PRO A 49 2.85 2.41 -11.91
CA PRO A 49 3.43 1.67 -10.81
C PRO A 49 4.60 2.46 -10.20
N VAL A 50 4.49 2.82 -8.92
CA VAL A 50 5.48 3.67 -8.21
C VAL A 50 6.19 2.94 -7.08
N ALA A 51 5.66 1.78 -6.62
CA ALA A 51 6.22 0.99 -5.55
C ALA A 51 5.70 -0.44 -5.58
N PHE A 52 6.20 -1.26 -4.65
CA PHE A 52 5.74 -2.63 -4.45
C PHE A 52 5.57 -2.93 -2.96
N THR A 53 4.58 -3.74 -2.66
CA THR A 53 4.52 -4.55 -1.45
C THR A 53 4.63 -6.01 -1.82
N SER A 54 5.14 -6.83 -0.92
CA SER A 54 5.36 -8.25 -1.19
C SER A 54 5.10 -9.11 0.03
N ARG A 55 4.66 -10.34 -0.20
CA ARG A 55 4.40 -11.34 0.84
C ARG A 55 5.17 -12.61 0.57
N THR A 56 5.68 -13.27 1.62
CA THR A 56 6.21 -14.64 1.50
C THR A 56 5.10 -15.60 1.15
N LEU A 57 5.42 -16.60 0.33
CA LEU A 57 4.49 -17.69 0.02
C LEU A 57 4.57 -18.77 1.12
N ALA A 58 3.42 -19.22 1.62
CA ALA A 58 3.37 -20.33 2.56
C ALA A 58 3.93 -21.61 1.92
N GLY A 59 4.65 -22.42 2.69
CA GLY A 59 5.22 -23.70 2.23
C GLY A 59 6.59 -23.60 1.52
N ILE A 60 7.08 -22.40 1.23
CA ILE A 60 8.45 -22.19 0.78
C ILE A 60 9.29 -21.90 2.03
N VAL A 61 10.06 -22.89 2.49
CA VAL A 61 10.97 -22.76 3.62
C VAL A 61 12.10 -21.81 3.23
N TYR A 62 12.14 -20.66 3.85
CA TYR A 62 13.26 -19.72 3.77
C TYR A 62 13.90 -19.61 5.15
N GLN A 63 15.20 -19.43 5.19
CA GLN A 63 15.84 -18.91 6.38
C GLN A 63 15.32 -17.48 6.58
N GLU A 64 14.40 -17.30 7.52
CA GLU A 64 13.66 -16.03 7.74
C GLU A 64 14.60 -14.83 7.97
N GLU A 65 15.78 -15.08 8.55
CA GLU A 65 16.78 -14.07 8.85
C GLU A 65 17.37 -13.37 7.61
N GLU A 66 17.41 -14.04 6.44
CA GLU A 66 17.96 -13.46 5.22
C GLU A 66 16.94 -12.70 4.37
N MET A 67 15.67 -12.87 4.62
CA MET A 67 14.61 -12.44 3.68
C MET A 67 13.74 -11.28 4.17
N GLY A 68 13.90 -10.85 5.42
CA GLY A 68 12.98 -9.88 6.04
C GLY A 68 11.63 -10.53 6.41
N GLY A 69 10.75 -9.79 7.07
CA GLY A 69 9.48 -10.29 7.60
C GLY A 69 8.49 -10.83 6.56
N LYS A 70 7.33 -11.31 7.04
CA LYS A 70 6.21 -11.84 6.22
C LYS A 70 5.81 -10.89 5.09
N TYR A 71 5.79 -9.58 5.35
CA TYR A 71 5.61 -8.53 4.36
C TYR A 71 6.86 -7.67 4.24
N VAL A 72 7.21 -7.29 3.02
CA VAL A 72 8.26 -6.31 2.70
C VAL A 72 7.68 -5.29 1.74
N ASN A 73 7.82 -4.02 2.10
CA ASN A 73 7.33 -2.89 1.33
C ASN A 73 8.50 -2.07 0.75
N SER A 74 8.26 -1.40 -0.38
CA SER A 74 9.14 -0.31 -0.80
C SER A 74 9.18 0.76 0.28
N PRO A 75 10.35 1.31 0.62
CA PRO A 75 10.45 2.54 1.39
C PRO A 75 10.00 3.73 0.54
N GLN A 76 9.91 4.89 1.15
CA GLN A 76 9.69 6.14 0.44
C GLN A 76 10.82 6.38 -0.59
N THR A 77 10.43 6.88 -1.78
CA THR A 77 11.34 7.24 -2.87
C THR A 77 10.94 8.61 -3.45
N SER A 78 11.63 9.08 -4.47
CA SER A 78 11.25 10.32 -5.18
C SER A 78 9.88 10.25 -5.87
N VAL A 79 9.41 9.02 -6.16
CA VAL A 79 8.11 8.78 -6.85
C VAL A 79 7.07 8.12 -5.98
N TYR A 80 7.40 7.73 -4.76
CA TYR A 80 6.52 7.03 -3.84
C TYR A 80 6.53 7.62 -2.44
N ASP A 81 5.40 8.16 -2.03
CA ASP A 81 5.15 8.66 -0.67
C ASP A 81 3.89 7.98 -0.13
N LYS A 82 4.06 7.15 0.90
CA LYS A 82 2.95 6.41 1.54
C LYS A 82 1.86 7.33 2.09
N SER A 83 2.22 8.54 2.50
CA SER A 83 1.27 9.48 3.06
C SER A 83 0.29 10.07 2.02
N LYS A 84 0.55 9.83 0.74
CA LYS A 84 -0.20 10.40 -0.40
C LYS A 84 -0.87 9.36 -1.28
N ILE A 85 -0.61 8.07 -1.03
CA ILE A 85 -1.07 6.99 -1.90
C ILE A 85 -1.96 6.03 -1.11
N LEU A 86 -3.18 5.83 -1.60
CA LEU A 86 -4.10 4.79 -1.15
C LEU A 86 -4.00 3.60 -2.11
N TYR A 87 -3.75 2.40 -1.58
CA TYR A 87 -3.68 1.18 -2.38
C TYR A 87 -5.05 0.88 -3.02
N GLY A 88 -5.04 0.58 -4.31
CA GLY A 88 -6.28 0.32 -5.06
C GLY A 88 -6.97 1.56 -5.63
N TRP A 89 -6.53 2.78 -5.29
CA TRP A 89 -7.18 4.03 -5.68
C TRP A 89 -7.45 4.15 -7.19
N HIS A 90 -6.47 3.80 -8.01
CA HIS A 90 -6.58 3.90 -9.47
C HIS A 90 -7.71 3.04 -10.06
N LEU A 91 -8.07 1.95 -9.39
CA LEU A 91 -9.20 1.07 -9.77
C LEU A 91 -10.52 1.55 -9.17
N SER A 92 -10.48 2.14 -7.98
CA SER A 92 -11.65 2.42 -7.15
C SER A 92 -12.30 3.78 -7.42
N ARG A 93 -11.53 4.76 -7.88
CA ARG A 93 -11.93 6.18 -7.93
C ARG A 93 -13.23 6.45 -8.69
N GLU A 94 -13.47 5.77 -9.82
CA GLU A 94 -14.70 5.98 -10.60
C GLU A 94 -15.90 5.36 -9.89
N GLU A 95 -15.72 4.21 -9.25
CA GLU A 95 -16.75 3.56 -8.47
C GLU A 95 -17.10 4.34 -7.20
N ILE A 96 -16.10 4.92 -6.53
CA ILE A 96 -16.29 5.84 -5.39
C ILE A 96 -17.17 7.02 -5.82
N ARG A 97 -16.87 7.63 -6.97
CA ARG A 97 -17.66 8.75 -7.52
C ARG A 97 -19.09 8.33 -7.81
N ARG A 98 -19.28 7.15 -8.39
CA ARG A 98 -20.59 6.60 -8.76
C ARG A 98 -21.46 6.26 -7.55
N GLN A 99 -20.86 5.61 -6.55
CA GLN A 99 -21.57 5.17 -5.33
C GLN A 99 -21.66 6.27 -4.26
N LYS A 100 -20.84 7.32 -4.39
CA LYS A 100 -20.75 8.44 -3.44
C LYS A 100 -20.34 8.02 -2.02
N TYR A 101 -19.61 6.93 -1.88
CA TYR A 101 -18.94 6.53 -0.66
C TYR A 101 -17.70 5.68 -0.93
N LEU A 102 -16.79 5.68 0.03
CA LEU A 102 -15.53 4.96 0.03
C LEU A 102 -15.47 3.99 1.20
N ILE A 103 -14.93 2.80 0.98
CA ILE A 103 -14.55 1.86 2.04
C ILE A 103 -13.03 1.90 2.20
N ILE A 104 -12.53 2.08 3.43
CA ILE A 104 -11.11 2.00 3.75
C ILE A 104 -10.86 0.78 4.62
N VAL A 105 -9.98 -0.09 4.15
CA VAL A 105 -9.50 -1.29 4.88
C VAL A 105 -8.04 -1.12 5.29
N GLU A 106 -7.49 -2.05 6.09
CA GLU A 106 -6.12 -1.91 6.59
C GLU A 106 -5.06 -2.26 5.54
N GLY A 107 -5.22 -3.37 4.87
CA GLY A 107 -4.19 -3.96 4.03
C GLY A 107 -4.55 -4.12 2.57
N ASN A 108 -3.53 -4.29 1.76
CA ASN A 108 -3.67 -4.53 0.32
C ASN A 108 -4.36 -5.88 0.01
N MET A 109 -4.21 -6.89 0.86
CA MET A 109 -4.90 -8.17 0.67
C MET A 109 -6.41 -8.03 0.88
N ASP A 110 -6.81 -7.19 1.83
CA ASP A 110 -8.23 -6.93 2.11
C ASP A 110 -8.88 -6.22 0.92
N VAL A 111 -8.19 -5.23 0.32
CA VAL A 111 -8.66 -4.60 -0.94
C VAL A 111 -8.88 -5.64 -2.03
N ILE A 112 -7.92 -6.55 -2.23
CA ILE A 112 -8.02 -7.57 -3.27
C ILE A 112 -9.24 -8.48 -3.01
N ALA A 113 -9.41 -8.95 -1.77
CA ALA A 113 -10.53 -9.81 -1.39
C ALA A 113 -11.88 -9.10 -1.57
N VAL A 114 -11.98 -7.85 -1.13
CA VAL A 114 -13.21 -7.06 -1.21
C VAL A 114 -13.54 -6.68 -2.66
N HIS A 115 -12.55 -6.37 -3.50
CA HIS A 115 -12.74 -6.16 -4.93
C HIS A 115 -13.23 -7.44 -5.63
N GLN A 116 -12.67 -8.61 -5.29
CA GLN A 116 -13.15 -9.89 -5.81
C GLN A 116 -14.60 -10.19 -5.40
N ALA A 117 -15.02 -9.71 -4.23
CA ALA A 117 -16.41 -9.78 -3.78
C ALA A 117 -17.35 -8.74 -4.43
N GLY A 118 -16.83 -7.87 -5.31
CA GLY A 118 -17.61 -6.90 -6.07
C GLY A 118 -17.65 -5.48 -5.50
N SER A 119 -17.06 -5.21 -4.34
CA SER A 119 -17.04 -3.86 -3.75
C SER A 119 -15.78 -3.10 -4.19
N ILE A 120 -15.78 -2.60 -5.42
CA ILE A 120 -14.63 -1.95 -6.06
C ILE A 120 -14.31 -0.58 -5.47
N ASN A 121 -15.25 0.07 -4.79
CA ASN A 121 -15.04 1.36 -4.11
C ASN A 121 -14.25 1.24 -2.79
N THR A 122 -13.30 0.30 -2.72
CA THR A 122 -12.48 -0.03 -1.54
C THR A 122 -11.02 0.26 -1.79
N VAL A 123 -10.35 0.87 -0.80
CA VAL A 123 -8.91 1.18 -0.81
C VAL A 123 -8.28 0.83 0.53
N ALA A 124 -6.93 0.79 0.58
CA ALA A 124 -6.22 0.63 1.85
C ALA A 124 -5.17 1.69 2.10
N VAL A 125 -4.95 1.98 3.39
CA VAL A 125 -3.84 2.84 3.87
C VAL A 125 -2.50 2.10 3.96
N SER A 126 -2.50 0.77 3.82
CA SER A 126 -1.31 -0.11 3.72
C SER A 126 -0.27 0.10 4.83
N GLY A 127 -0.72 0.07 6.08
CA GLY A 127 0.15 0.14 7.27
C GLY A 127 0.58 1.56 7.65
N THR A 128 -0.13 2.59 7.18
CA THR A 128 -0.02 3.96 7.66
C THR A 128 -1.31 4.41 8.35
N ALA A 129 -1.29 5.52 9.08
CA ALA A 129 -2.53 6.18 9.49
C ALA A 129 -3.16 6.90 8.28
N LEU A 130 -4.46 7.16 8.35
CA LEU A 130 -5.13 8.05 7.41
C LEU A 130 -4.57 9.46 7.58
N THR A 131 -3.95 10.02 6.53
CA THR A 131 -3.28 11.32 6.54
C THR A 131 -4.19 12.42 6.00
N ASP A 132 -3.83 13.68 6.25
CA ASP A 132 -4.54 14.82 5.65
C ASP A 132 -4.44 14.78 4.10
N ASP A 133 -3.30 14.36 3.52
CA ASP A 133 -3.15 14.19 2.06
C ASP A 133 -4.12 13.13 1.51
N HIS A 134 -4.29 12.00 2.22
CA HIS A 134 -5.30 10.99 1.88
C HIS A 134 -6.71 11.59 1.93
N ILE A 135 -7.03 12.35 2.97
CA ILE A 135 -8.35 12.96 3.14
C ILE A 135 -8.62 14.01 2.05
N HIS A 136 -7.65 14.86 1.74
CA HIS A 136 -7.77 15.82 0.63
C HIS A 136 -8.01 15.11 -0.71
N LEU A 137 -7.36 13.97 -0.94
CA LEU A 137 -7.62 13.16 -2.13
C LEU A 137 -9.06 12.61 -2.13
N ILE A 138 -9.50 12.03 -1.02
CA ILE A 138 -10.84 11.42 -0.86
C ILE A 138 -11.93 12.48 -1.08
N LYS A 139 -11.83 13.64 -0.44
CA LYS A 139 -12.83 14.73 -0.52
C LYS A 139 -13.11 15.24 -1.92
N ARG A 140 -12.21 15.03 -2.86
CA ARG A 140 -12.45 15.35 -4.28
C ARG A 140 -13.48 14.42 -4.95
N TYR A 141 -13.84 13.31 -4.29
CA TYR A 141 -14.71 12.27 -4.84
C TYR A 141 -15.93 12.00 -3.96
N THR A 142 -15.77 12.04 -2.63
CA THR A 142 -16.86 11.82 -1.67
C THR A 142 -16.48 12.32 -0.28
N ASP A 143 -17.47 12.72 0.51
CA ASP A 143 -17.33 13.00 1.94
C ASP A 143 -17.72 11.78 2.81
N ASN A 144 -18.31 10.73 2.21
CA ASN A 144 -18.80 9.58 2.94
C ASN A 144 -17.76 8.45 2.96
N VAL A 145 -17.28 8.08 4.13
CA VAL A 145 -16.22 7.07 4.31
C VAL A 145 -16.64 6.02 5.33
N ILE A 146 -16.45 4.75 4.99
CA ILE A 146 -16.60 3.62 5.89
C ILE A 146 -15.20 3.11 6.23
N LEU A 147 -14.83 3.14 7.50
CA LEU A 147 -13.61 2.53 8.02
C LEU A 147 -13.92 1.08 8.41
N ALA A 148 -13.43 0.11 7.66
CA ALA A 148 -13.64 -1.32 7.91
C ALA A 148 -12.29 -1.94 8.34
N PHE A 149 -12.09 -2.04 9.65
CA PHE A 149 -10.85 -2.48 10.27
C PHE A 149 -11.08 -3.72 11.15
N ASP A 150 -10.01 -4.47 11.37
CA ASP A 150 -10.05 -5.65 12.23
C ASP A 150 -10.47 -5.26 13.65
N GLY A 151 -11.26 -6.11 14.32
CA GLY A 151 -11.73 -5.90 15.70
C GLY A 151 -10.64 -6.06 16.76
N ASP A 152 -9.38 -6.23 16.39
CA ASP A 152 -8.26 -6.34 17.31
C ASP A 152 -7.81 -4.97 17.87
N ALA A 153 -6.86 -4.99 18.82
CA ALA A 153 -6.36 -3.77 19.46
C ALA A 153 -5.59 -2.85 18.49
N ALA A 154 -5.04 -3.37 17.40
CA ALA A 154 -4.32 -2.56 16.40
C ALA A 154 -5.29 -1.87 15.45
N GLY A 155 -6.29 -2.59 14.94
CA GLY A 155 -7.36 -2.06 14.10
C GLY A 155 -8.20 -1.03 14.84
N SER A 156 -8.57 -1.30 16.10
CA SER A 156 -9.29 -0.33 16.95
C SER A 156 -8.50 0.98 17.10
N ARG A 157 -7.18 0.93 17.33
CA ARG A 157 -6.33 2.14 17.37
C ARG A 157 -6.22 2.83 16.01
N ALA A 158 -6.17 2.08 14.93
CA ALA A 158 -6.15 2.64 13.57
C ALA A 158 -7.47 3.34 13.25
N ALA A 159 -8.61 2.70 13.58
CA ALA A 159 -9.94 3.30 13.46
C ALA A 159 -10.05 4.62 14.23
N PHE A 160 -9.63 4.64 15.51
CA PHE A 160 -9.67 5.85 16.33
C PHE A 160 -8.85 7.01 15.73
N ARG A 161 -7.64 6.72 15.24
CA ARG A 161 -6.84 7.75 14.54
C ARG A 161 -7.52 8.23 13.25
N GLY A 162 -8.11 7.30 12.49
CA GLY A 162 -8.86 7.61 11.28
C GLY A 162 -10.07 8.50 11.55
N ILE A 163 -10.81 8.23 12.64
CA ILE A 163 -11.95 9.04 13.09
C ILE A 163 -11.49 10.47 13.39
N THR A 164 -10.43 10.62 14.20
CA THR A 164 -9.92 11.92 14.61
C THR A 164 -9.49 12.75 13.40
N ALA A 165 -8.76 12.15 12.46
CA ALA A 165 -8.33 12.81 11.25
C ALA A 165 -9.50 13.17 10.31
N GLY A 166 -10.45 12.26 10.13
CA GLY A 166 -11.59 12.47 9.27
C GLY A 166 -12.56 13.50 9.85
N TRP A 167 -12.80 13.50 11.16
CA TRP A 167 -13.67 14.49 11.82
C TRP A 167 -13.12 15.89 11.72
N LYS A 168 -11.81 16.06 11.95
CA LYS A 168 -11.12 17.35 11.75
C LYS A 168 -11.31 17.93 10.33
N ASN A 169 -11.49 17.03 9.36
CA ASN A 169 -11.66 17.38 7.94
C ASN A 169 -13.12 17.23 7.45
N GLU A 170 -14.10 17.17 8.37
CA GLU A 170 -15.54 17.15 8.05
C GLU A 170 -15.97 15.97 7.14
N LEU A 171 -15.36 14.79 7.31
CA LEU A 171 -15.82 13.58 6.65
C LEU A 171 -17.00 12.94 7.42
N ASN A 172 -17.97 12.43 6.68
CA ASN A 172 -19.05 11.60 7.20
C ASN A 172 -18.54 10.17 7.42
N LEU A 173 -18.14 9.85 8.65
CA LEU A 173 -17.50 8.58 8.96
C LEU A 173 -18.51 7.54 9.52
N LYS A 174 -18.40 6.32 9.00
CA LYS A 174 -18.98 5.11 9.61
C LYS A 174 -17.86 4.14 9.93
N ILE A 175 -18.03 3.36 10.99
CA ILE A 175 -17.05 2.34 11.40
C ILE A 175 -17.71 0.99 11.30
N LEU A 176 -17.00 0.06 10.71
CA LEU A 176 -17.30 -1.36 10.71
C LEU A 176 -16.12 -2.09 11.35
N LEU A 177 -16.36 -2.77 12.46
CA LEU A 177 -15.39 -3.67 13.09
C LEU A 177 -15.69 -5.09 12.61
N LEU A 178 -14.66 -5.74 12.05
CA LEU A 178 -14.74 -7.07 11.45
C LEU A 178 -14.33 -8.15 12.44
#